data_96e0e7ab2e736edd383cee7e582bb666
#
_entry.id   96e0e7ab2e736edd383cee7e582bb666
#
_cell.length_a   1.000
_cell.length_b   1.000
_cell.length_c   1.000
_cell.angle_alpha   90.00
_cell.angle_beta   90.00
_cell.angle_gamma   90.00
#
_symmetry.space_group_name_H-M   'P 1'
#
loop_
_entity.id
_entity.type
_entity.pdbx_description
1 polymer ?
#
loop_
_entity_poly.entity_id
_entity_poly.type
_entity_poly.pdbx_seq_one_letter_code
_entity_poly.pdbx_strand_id
1 'polypeptide(L)'
;YSHDQSEMSLIEPYLKSRVLVIDELAKGRNNEWEQTILDQFISSRYNAADKITLFTTNYSDQGGAPTDKNGRAISFQKQSLEEKVGDRIFSRLAQMCDFVKMEGEDYRTKIKPPPRTIRNKD
;
A
#
# COMPACT_ATOMS: atom_id res chain seq x y z
N TYR A 1 18.83 10.30 19.44
CA TYR A 1 19.72 9.68 18.45
C TYR A 1 19.69 8.16 18.49
N SER A 2 19.30 7.56 19.61
CA SER A 2 19.10 6.12 19.70
C SER A 2 17.85 5.63 18.97
N HIS A 3 16.87 6.50 18.72
CA HIS A 3 15.65 6.16 17.99
C HIS A 3 15.91 5.82 16.53
N ASP A 4 16.74 6.58 15.85
CA ASP A 4 17.03 6.34 14.43
C ASP A 4 17.73 5.01 14.19
N GLN A 5 18.67 4.66 15.07
CA GLN A 5 19.39 3.39 14.96
C GLN A 5 18.52 2.19 15.28
N SER A 6 17.61 2.31 16.26
CA SER A 6 16.71 1.21 16.61
C SER A 6 15.64 0.98 15.53
N GLU A 7 15.13 2.05 14.92
CA GLU A 7 14.19 1.95 13.79
C GLU A 7 14.84 1.31 12.58
N MET A 8 16.05 1.75 12.21
CA MET A 8 16.81 1.17 11.11
C MET A 8 17.11 -0.31 11.33
N SER A 9 17.45 -0.70 12.55
CA SER A 9 17.70 -2.11 12.87
C SER A 9 16.46 -2.97 12.78
N LEU A 10 15.28 -2.41 13.05
CA LEU A 10 14.00 -3.11 12.91
C LEU A 10 13.60 -3.33 11.45
N ILE A 11 13.84 -2.35 10.58
CA ILE A 11 13.42 -2.45 9.17
C ILE A 11 14.48 -3.11 8.27
N GLU A 12 15.74 -3.14 8.70
CA GLU A 12 16.84 -3.67 7.90
C GLU A 12 16.63 -5.10 7.38
N PRO A 13 16.15 -6.06 8.17
CA PRO A 13 15.86 -7.39 7.68
C PRO A 13 14.86 -7.40 6.51
N TYR A 14 13.86 -6.53 6.56
CA TYR A 14 12.88 -6.41 5.47
C TYR A 14 13.52 -5.79 4.23
N LEU A 15 14.38 -4.80 4.39
CA LEU A 15 15.09 -4.18 3.27
C LEU A 15 16.00 -5.17 2.54
N LYS A 16 16.57 -6.12 3.27
CA LYS A 16 17.48 -7.13 2.73
C LYS A 16 16.77 -8.36 2.16
N SER A 17 15.50 -8.56 2.46
CA SER A 17 14.76 -9.73 1.98
C SER A 17 14.71 -9.74 0.45
N ARG A 18 14.84 -10.92 -0.14
CA ARG A 18 14.80 -11.08 -1.59
C ARG A 18 13.43 -10.73 -2.16
N VAL A 19 12.39 -11.14 -1.46
CA VAL A 19 10.99 -10.81 -1.79
C VAL A 19 10.37 -10.10 -0.60
N LEU A 20 9.84 -8.91 -0.84
CA LEU A 20 9.15 -8.12 0.16
C LEU A 20 7.75 -7.77 -0.34
N VAL A 21 6.75 -7.98 0.49
CA VAL A 21 5.37 -7.55 0.23
C VAL A 21 5.01 -6.41 1.18
N ILE A 22 4.62 -5.28 0.61
CA ILE A 22 4.08 -4.15 1.36
C ILE A 22 2.60 -4.05 1.03
N ASP A 23 1.77 -4.53 1.95
CA ASP A 23 0.33 -4.55 1.78
C ASP A 23 -0.30 -3.22 2.22
N GLU A 24 -1.34 -2.81 1.52
CA GLU A 24 -2.10 -1.59 1.83
C GLU A 24 -1.21 -0.33 1.85
N LEU A 25 -0.42 -0.15 0.80
CA LEU A 25 0.45 1.01 0.65
C LEU A 25 -0.33 2.31 0.82
N ALA A 26 0.19 3.21 1.63
CA ALA A 26 -0.36 4.54 1.89
C ALA A 26 -1.70 4.56 2.65
N LYS A 27 -2.10 3.46 3.29
CA LYS A 27 -3.33 3.41 4.09
C LYS A 27 -3.26 4.25 5.37
N GLY A 28 -2.08 4.47 5.92
CA GLY A 28 -1.89 5.18 7.17
C GLY A 28 -2.25 6.67 7.09
N ARG A 29 -2.00 7.38 8.17
CA ARG A 29 -2.25 8.82 8.28
C ARG A 29 -1.38 9.66 7.37
N ASN A 30 -0.34 9.05 6.79
CA ASN A 30 0.61 9.72 5.91
C ASN A 30 1.29 10.90 6.59
N ASN A 31 1.60 10.74 7.87
CA ASN A 31 2.37 11.72 8.61
C ASN A 31 3.85 11.71 8.15
N GLU A 32 4.60 12.67 8.61
CA GLU A 32 6.00 12.84 8.23
C GLU A 32 6.87 11.62 8.54
N TRP A 33 6.61 10.96 9.67
CA TRP A 33 7.32 9.75 10.06
C TRP A 33 7.03 8.59 9.10
N GLU A 34 5.76 8.34 8.79
CA GLU A 34 5.35 7.29 7.85
C GLU A 34 5.94 7.53 6.46
N GLN A 35 5.96 8.77 5.99
CA GLN A 35 6.57 9.13 4.72
C GLN A 35 8.07 8.87 4.71
N THR A 36 8.76 9.17 5.80
CA THR A 36 10.18 8.93 5.94
C THR A 36 10.50 7.43 5.87
N ILE A 37 9.75 6.61 6.59
CA ILE A 37 9.91 5.15 6.56
C ILE A 37 9.62 4.60 5.17
N LEU A 38 8.53 5.04 4.54
CA LEU A 38 8.16 4.60 3.21
C LEU A 38 9.23 4.99 2.16
N ASP A 39 9.76 6.20 2.25
CA ASP A 39 10.84 6.66 1.37
C ASP A 39 12.09 5.79 1.53
N GLN A 40 12.45 5.40 2.74
CA GLN A 40 13.57 4.51 3.00
C GLN A 40 13.36 3.12 2.37
N PHE A 41 12.18 2.53 2.53
CA PHE A 41 11.84 1.25 1.91
C PHE A 41 11.93 1.32 0.40
N ILE A 42 11.28 2.30 -0.19
CA ILE A 42 11.22 2.44 -1.65
C ILE A 42 12.59 2.76 -2.22
N SER A 43 13.33 3.68 -1.62
CA SER A 43 14.68 4.04 -2.08
C SER A 43 15.66 2.88 -2.03
N SER A 44 15.64 2.13 -0.93
CA SER A 44 16.51 0.96 -0.76
C SER A 44 16.17 -0.13 -1.77
N ARG A 45 14.89 -0.41 -1.95
CA ARG A 45 14.42 -1.45 -2.87
C ARG A 45 14.59 -1.03 -4.34
N TYR A 46 14.43 0.25 -4.64
CA TYR A 46 14.65 0.80 -5.97
C TYR A 46 16.06 0.52 -6.50
N ASN A 47 17.04 0.64 -5.62
CA ASN A 47 18.45 0.42 -5.97
C ASN A 47 18.88 -1.04 -5.93
N ALA A 48 18.01 -1.95 -5.53
CA ALA A 48 18.32 -3.37 -5.37
C ALA A 48 17.76 -4.19 -6.53
N ALA A 49 18.49 -4.27 -7.63
CA ALA A 49 18.04 -4.90 -8.88
C ALA A 49 17.77 -6.41 -8.78
N ASP A 50 18.34 -7.09 -7.77
CA ASP A 50 18.19 -8.52 -7.53
C ASP A 50 17.00 -8.87 -6.60
N LYS A 51 16.24 -7.87 -6.17
CA LYS A 51 15.16 -8.03 -5.20
C LYS A 51 13.81 -7.73 -5.82
N ILE A 52 12.79 -8.44 -5.36
CA ILE A 52 11.41 -8.30 -5.81
C ILE A 52 10.61 -7.62 -4.72
N THR A 53 9.88 -6.57 -5.06
CA THR A 53 8.98 -5.90 -4.14
C THR A 53 7.59 -5.85 -4.73
N LEU A 54 6.60 -6.30 -3.95
CA LEU A 54 5.20 -6.30 -4.32
C LEU A 54 4.47 -5.30 -3.41
N PHE A 55 3.66 -4.46 -4.01
CA PHE A 55 2.83 -3.50 -3.28
C PHE A 55 1.37 -3.75 -3.59
N THR A 56 0.51 -3.61 -2.60
CA THR A 56 -0.93 -3.47 -2.82
C THR A 56 -1.39 -2.10 -2.36
N THR A 57 -2.39 -1.55 -3.01
CA THR A 57 -2.96 -0.27 -2.61
C THR A 57 -4.40 -0.18 -3.10
N ASN A 58 -5.22 0.58 -2.36
CA ASN A 58 -6.57 0.94 -2.77
C ASN A 58 -6.62 2.27 -3.53
N TYR A 59 -5.50 2.98 -3.62
CA TYR A 59 -5.44 4.24 -4.36
C TYR A 59 -5.22 3.99 -5.84
N SER A 60 -5.89 4.77 -6.67
CA SER A 60 -5.70 4.73 -8.12
C SER A 60 -4.32 5.27 -8.50
N ASP A 61 -3.71 4.69 -9.52
CA ASP A 61 -2.50 5.22 -10.15
C ASP A 61 -2.79 6.48 -10.97
N GLN A 62 -4.04 6.66 -11.39
CA GLN A 62 -4.50 7.84 -12.12
C GLN A 62 -5.41 8.69 -11.24
N GLY A 63 -5.31 10.00 -11.36
CA GLY A 63 -6.16 10.92 -10.63
C GLY A 63 -7.64 10.72 -10.95
N GLY A 64 -8.47 10.91 -9.94
CA GLY A 64 -9.92 10.81 -10.05
C GLY A 64 -10.50 9.64 -9.27
N ALA A 65 -11.74 9.83 -8.79
CA ALA A 65 -12.47 8.76 -8.13
C ALA A 65 -12.88 7.70 -9.15
N PRO A 66 -12.80 6.40 -8.81
CA PRO A 66 -13.33 5.37 -9.68
C PRO A 66 -14.83 5.57 -9.87
N THR A 67 -15.29 5.40 -11.11
CA THR A 67 -16.68 5.59 -11.47
C THR A 67 -17.32 4.27 -11.88
N ASP A 68 -18.63 4.16 -11.69
CA ASP A 68 -19.43 3.05 -12.16
C ASP A 68 -19.72 3.19 -13.67
N LYS A 69 -20.50 2.25 -14.21
CA LYS A 69 -20.90 2.23 -15.63
C LYS A 69 -21.66 3.49 -16.06
N ASN A 70 -22.24 4.22 -15.12
CA ASN A 70 -23.02 5.44 -15.34
C ASN A 70 -22.22 6.72 -15.08
N GLY A 71 -20.93 6.61 -14.82
CA GLY A 71 -20.07 7.76 -14.52
C GLY A 71 -20.17 8.28 -13.09
N ARG A 72 -20.84 7.54 -12.18
CA ARG A 72 -20.97 7.93 -10.78
C ARG A 72 -19.79 7.45 -9.98
N ALA A 73 -19.32 8.26 -9.05
CA ALA A 73 -18.22 7.88 -8.16
C ALA A 73 -18.61 6.69 -7.29
N ILE A 74 -17.82 5.60 -7.38
CA ILE A 74 -18.05 4.37 -6.61
C ILE A 74 -17.45 4.47 -5.21
N SER A 75 -16.44 5.32 -5.04
CA SER A 75 -15.68 5.42 -3.81
C SER A 75 -15.50 6.87 -3.43
N PHE A 76 -15.47 7.12 -2.12
CA PHE A 76 -15.19 8.45 -1.57
C PHE A 76 -13.68 8.80 -1.64
N GLN A 77 -12.84 7.89 -2.10
CA GLN A 77 -11.41 8.16 -2.27
C GLN A 77 -11.20 9.01 -3.52
N LYS A 78 -11.05 10.30 -3.30
CA LYS A 78 -10.78 11.28 -4.36
C LYS A 78 -9.30 11.45 -4.68
N GLN A 79 -8.40 10.91 -3.83
CA GLN A 79 -6.97 11.06 -4.00
C GLN A 79 -6.39 9.90 -4.80
N SER A 80 -5.47 10.22 -5.70
CA SER A 80 -4.62 9.23 -6.36
C SER A 80 -3.49 8.80 -5.43
N LEU A 81 -2.81 7.70 -5.79
CA LEU A 81 -1.61 7.28 -5.08
C LEU A 81 -0.54 8.37 -5.08
N GLU A 82 -0.35 9.05 -6.21
CA GLU A 82 0.60 10.15 -6.33
C GLU A 82 0.31 11.28 -5.34
N GLU A 83 -0.94 11.69 -5.22
CA GLU A 83 -1.34 12.71 -4.25
C GLU A 83 -1.10 12.26 -2.81
N LYS A 84 -1.29 10.98 -2.54
CA LYS A 84 -1.12 10.43 -1.19
C LYS A 84 0.33 10.29 -0.77
N VAL A 85 1.19 9.78 -1.64
CA VAL A 85 2.60 9.51 -1.30
C VAL A 85 3.56 10.62 -1.72
N GLY A 86 3.12 11.52 -2.60
CA GLY A 86 3.93 12.60 -3.15
C GLY A 86 4.68 12.20 -4.42
N ASP A 87 5.10 13.20 -5.16
CA ASP A 87 5.69 13.04 -6.51
C ASP A 87 6.97 12.20 -6.48
N ARG A 88 7.80 12.43 -5.48
CA ARG A 88 9.10 11.74 -5.38
C ARG A 88 8.95 10.23 -5.21
N ILE A 89 8.12 9.81 -4.27
CA ILE A 89 7.86 8.40 -4.01
C ILE A 89 7.12 7.77 -5.18
N PHE A 90 6.11 8.45 -5.70
CA PHE A 90 5.34 7.96 -6.83
C PHE A 90 6.20 7.77 -8.09
N SER A 91 7.09 8.70 -8.38
CA SER A 91 8.00 8.60 -9.52
C SER A 91 8.90 7.35 -9.43
N ARG A 92 9.40 7.04 -8.24
CA ARG A 92 10.18 5.82 -8.03
C ARG A 92 9.35 4.55 -8.17
N LEU A 93 8.13 4.55 -7.64
CA LEU A 93 7.20 3.43 -7.82
C LEU A 93 6.90 3.21 -9.31
N ALA A 94 6.66 4.27 -10.05
CA ALA A 94 6.39 4.18 -11.49
C ALA A 94 7.57 3.61 -12.28
N GLN A 95 8.79 3.87 -11.85
CA GLN A 95 9.98 3.34 -12.51
C GLN A 95 10.29 1.89 -12.13
N MET A 96 10.02 1.51 -10.88
CA MET A 96 10.39 0.18 -10.38
C MET A 96 9.28 -0.86 -10.47
N CYS A 97 8.04 -0.45 -10.66
CA CYS A 97 6.87 -1.34 -10.61
C CYS A 97 6.03 -1.25 -11.87
N ASP A 98 5.44 -2.38 -12.22
CA ASP A 98 4.33 -2.44 -13.15
C ASP A 98 3.02 -2.33 -12.36
N PHE A 99 2.16 -1.40 -12.75
CA PHE A 99 0.86 -1.23 -12.12
C PHE A 99 -0.15 -2.18 -12.74
N VAL A 100 -0.77 -2.99 -11.91
CA VAL A 100 -1.82 -3.92 -12.33
C VAL A 100 -3.12 -3.50 -11.66
N LYS A 101 -4.11 -3.15 -12.46
CA LYS A 101 -5.44 -2.81 -11.96
C LYS A 101 -6.21 -4.08 -11.68
N MET A 102 -6.61 -4.25 -10.42
CA MET A 102 -7.42 -5.38 -10.00
C MET A 102 -8.88 -4.94 -9.99
N GLU A 103 -9.67 -5.53 -10.86
CA GLU A 103 -11.09 -5.26 -11.01
C GLU A 103 -11.90 -6.51 -10.66
N GLY A 104 -13.13 -6.32 -10.28
CA GLY A 104 -14.07 -7.40 -9.97
C GLY A 104 -14.92 -7.07 -8.78
N GLU A 105 -15.87 -7.95 -8.52
CA GLU A 105 -16.71 -7.83 -7.35
C GLU A 105 -15.95 -8.23 -6.09
N ASP A 106 -16.32 -7.64 -4.97
CA ASP A 106 -15.75 -8.01 -3.69
C ASP A 106 -16.13 -9.46 -3.36
N TYR A 107 -15.12 -10.32 -3.37
CA TYR A 107 -15.30 -11.75 -3.08
C TYR A 107 -15.89 -12.00 -1.68
N ARG A 108 -15.62 -11.12 -0.74
CA ARG A 108 -16.16 -11.21 0.63
C ARG A 108 -17.67 -11.09 0.67
N THR A 109 -18.27 -10.40 -0.30
CA THR A 109 -19.73 -10.27 -0.38
C THR A 109 -20.39 -11.52 -0.95
N LYS A 110 -19.65 -12.36 -1.68
CA LYS A 110 -20.13 -13.60 -2.29
C LYS A 110 -20.06 -14.79 -1.35
N ILE A 111 -19.15 -14.78 -0.38
CA ILE A 111 -19.02 -15.83 0.62
C ILE A 111 -19.76 -15.38 1.87
N LYS A 112 -20.81 -16.12 2.23
CA LYS A 112 -21.39 -15.96 3.56
C LYS A 112 -20.36 -16.46 4.58
N PRO A 113 -19.89 -15.60 5.49
CA PRO A 113 -19.02 -16.07 6.54
C PRO A 113 -19.77 -17.14 7.37
N PRO A 114 -19.07 -18.15 7.90
CA PRO A 114 -19.72 -19.10 8.80
C PRO A 114 -20.38 -18.33 9.94
N PRO A 115 -21.57 -18.77 10.40
CA PRO A 115 -22.25 -18.09 11.48
C PRO A 115 -21.32 -17.98 12.69
N ARG A 116 -21.13 -16.75 13.16
CA ARG A 116 -20.36 -16.53 14.39
C ARG A 116 -21.09 -17.21 15.52
N THR A 117 -20.48 -18.21 16.10
CA THR A 117 -20.98 -18.79 17.32
C THR A 117 -20.87 -17.72 18.40
N ILE A 118 -22.01 -17.14 18.77
CA ILE A 118 -22.06 -16.28 19.95
C ILE A 118 -21.81 -17.20 21.14
N ARG A 119 -20.60 -17.15 21.68
CA ARG A 119 -20.38 -17.73 23.01
C ARG A 119 -21.18 -16.90 23.98
N ASN A 120 -22.33 -17.45 24.39
CA ASN A 120 -23.01 -16.94 25.55
C ASN A 120 -22.00 -17.04 26.71
N LYS A 121 -21.58 -15.91 27.21
CA LYS A 121 -20.89 -15.87 28.49
C LYS A 121 -21.94 -16.08 29.56
N ASP A 122 -22.07 -17.30 30.00
CA ASP A 122 -22.75 -17.58 31.26
C ASP A 122 -21.88 -17.11 32.44
#